data_f7e38fd40914c2c3c64c1ed74dd2603c
#
_entry.id   f7e38fd40914c2c3c64c1ed74dd2603c
#
_cell.length_a   1.000
_cell.length_b   1.000
_cell.length_c   1.000
_cell.angle_alpha   90.00
_cell.angle_beta   90.00
_cell.angle_gamma   90.00
#
_symmetry.space_group_name_H-M   'P 1'
#
loop_
_entity.id
_entity.type
_entity.pdbx_description
1 polymer ?
#
loop_
_entity_poly.entity_id
_entity_poly.type
_entity_poly.pdbx_seq_one_letter_code
_entity_poly.pdbx_strand_id
1 'polypeptide(L)'
;MTRIPAADPAAGPAAPLTFRLSVLSAMTDPTSDGPVHVPVLAQEVLRSLGGERGDNSLDGLVVDVTLGAGGHSALLLERFPRLRLLGVDQDPEILSIARERLEPFHDRVRIEHARMSELDSLLGALDEAPIGLLMDLGASSLQLDRPERGFSFTWDGPLDMRMDPRRTRTAADIVNRWDESDLADLFFHEGGERGARRVARAIVDSRRRAPFRRTRALSELIALSLGRPIRSRRTESAPRGSIHPATRVFQALRRAVNEEADELEAGLTAARNHLAPDGRLLAISFHSGEDGVVKRFLAEGAREGEWDLETRRPLEAGPEEVRSNPRARSAKLRVARRLRTPGGGV
;
A
#
# COMPACT_ATOMS: atom_id res chain seq x y z
N MET A 1 40.27 -35.44 34.14
CA MET A 1 39.07 -34.85 34.85
C MET A 1 39.28 -33.35 34.95
N THR A 2 38.82 -32.63 33.95
CA THR A 2 38.93 -31.18 33.89
C THR A 2 37.52 -30.61 34.06
N ARG A 3 37.31 -29.81 35.10
CA ARG A 3 36.01 -29.19 35.48
C ARG A 3 35.65 -28.10 34.48
N ILE A 4 34.39 -28.14 33.99
CA ILE A 4 33.73 -27.08 33.23
C ILE A 4 33.28 -26.01 34.26
N PRO A 5 33.54 -24.71 34.06
CA PRO A 5 33.01 -23.65 34.93
C PRO A 5 31.54 -23.40 34.66
N ALA A 6 30.80 -23.17 35.74
CA ALA A 6 29.37 -22.89 35.75
C ALA A 6 29.10 -21.50 35.16
N ALA A 7 27.95 -21.37 34.45
CA ALA A 7 27.46 -20.13 33.90
C ALA A 7 26.97 -19.15 34.99
N ASP A 8 27.31 -17.89 34.81
CA ASP A 8 26.92 -16.75 35.66
C ASP A 8 25.43 -16.37 35.44
N PRO A 9 24.54 -16.28 36.47
CA PRO A 9 23.15 -16.02 36.33
C PRO A 9 22.77 -14.50 36.45
N ALA A 10 23.61 -13.58 35.94
CA ALA A 10 23.38 -12.13 36.06
C ALA A 10 23.24 -11.40 34.71
N ALA A 11 22.50 -11.95 33.75
CA ALA A 11 22.03 -11.19 32.62
C ALA A 11 20.57 -10.78 32.88
N GLY A 12 20.37 -9.58 33.44
CA GLY A 12 19.06 -8.95 33.57
C GLY A 12 18.43 -8.65 32.21
N PRO A 13 17.09 -8.43 32.14
CA PRO A 13 16.39 -8.21 30.87
C PRO A 13 16.96 -7.00 30.14
N ALA A 14 17.28 -7.19 28.86
CA ALA A 14 17.77 -6.14 27.98
C ALA A 14 16.77 -4.97 27.97
N ALA A 15 17.27 -3.79 28.27
CA ALA A 15 16.49 -2.55 28.26
C ALA A 15 15.83 -2.33 26.88
N PRO A 16 14.58 -1.84 26.83
CA PRO A 16 13.94 -1.51 25.55
C PRO A 16 14.77 -0.47 24.84
N LEU A 17 15.17 -0.77 23.59
CA LEU A 17 15.83 0.15 22.69
C LEU A 17 14.89 1.33 22.42
N THR A 18 14.98 2.37 23.23
CA THR A 18 14.41 3.68 22.94
C THR A 18 15.21 4.27 21.80
N PHE A 19 14.79 3.97 20.57
CA PHE A 19 15.23 4.67 19.37
C PHE A 19 14.79 6.12 19.54
N ARG A 20 15.75 7.02 19.78
CA ARG A 20 15.47 8.44 19.97
C ARG A 20 14.78 8.98 18.72
N LEU A 21 13.64 9.63 18.91
CA LEU A 21 12.88 10.43 17.93
C LEU A 21 13.72 11.49 17.17
N SER A 22 15.02 11.61 17.46
CA SER A 22 15.94 12.55 16.83
C SER A 22 16.20 12.29 15.34
N VAL A 23 15.98 11.08 14.83
CA VAL A 23 16.17 10.77 13.40
C VAL A 23 14.95 11.20 12.57
N LEU A 24 13.76 11.17 13.17
CA LEU A 24 12.52 11.67 12.53
C LEU A 24 12.52 13.21 12.32
N SER A 25 13.33 13.94 13.06
CA SER A 25 13.42 15.41 12.95
C SER A 25 14.30 15.90 11.80
N ALA A 26 15.10 15.03 11.19
CA ALA A 26 15.95 15.39 10.05
C ALA A 26 15.25 15.22 8.68
N MET A 27 14.05 14.65 8.66
CA MET A 27 13.25 14.44 7.44
C MET A 27 12.23 15.56 7.21
N THR A 28 12.58 16.80 7.47
CA THR A 28 11.76 17.93 7.03
C THR A 28 11.95 18.08 5.53
N ASP A 29 10.89 17.90 4.77
CA ASP A 29 10.82 18.32 3.38
C ASP A 29 11.10 19.84 3.35
N PRO A 30 12.21 20.30 2.73
CA PRO A 30 12.55 21.73 2.71
C PRO A 30 11.57 22.57 1.89
N THR A 31 10.59 21.96 1.21
CA THR A 31 9.65 22.64 0.31
C THR A 31 8.18 22.57 0.77
N SER A 32 7.86 21.86 1.87
CA SER A 32 6.50 21.78 2.39
C SER A 32 6.42 22.15 3.87
N ASP A 33 5.59 23.15 4.19
CA ASP A 33 5.11 23.47 5.55
C ASP A 33 4.17 22.38 6.12
N GLY A 34 4.17 21.16 5.55
CA GLY A 34 3.32 20.04 5.92
C GLY A 34 4.01 19.04 6.86
N PRO A 35 3.24 18.31 7.68
CA PRO A 35 3.79 17.31 8.58
C PRO A 35 4.53 16.22 7.80
N VAL A 36 5.74 15.86 8.28
CA VAL A 36 6.56 14.76 7.75
C VAL A 36 5.70 13.51 7.64
N HIS A 37 5.58 12.99 6.42
CA HIS A 37 4.79 11.79 6.16
C HIS A 37 5.56 10.55 6.64
N VAL A 38 5.26 10.09 7.86
CA VAL A 38 5.82 8.85 8.40
C VAL A 38 5.12 7.67 7.74
N PRO A 39 5.88 6.73 7.13
CA PRO A 39 5.31 5.52 6.57
C PRO A 39 4.57 4.70 7.63
N VAL A 40 3.49 4.04 7.23
CA VAL A 40 2.65 3.23 8.13
C VAL A 40 3.41 1.95 8.52
N LEU A 41 3.36 1.56 9.81
CA LEU A 41 4.03 0.36 10.33
C LEU A 41 5.54 0.31 10.03
N ALA A 42 6.18 1.49 9.99
CA ALA A 42 7.59 1.62 9.61
C ALA A 42 8.52 0.77 10.48
N GLN A 43 8.28 0.74 11.79
CA GLN A 43 9.11 -0.04 12.74
C GLN A 43 8.92 -1.54 12.55
N GLU A 44 7.69 -1.96 12.27
CA GLU A 44 7.35 -3.36 11.99
C GLU A 44 8.02 -3.84 10.70
N VAL A 45 8.03 -3.01 9.65
CA VAL A 45 8.73 -3.30 8.38
C VAL A 45 10.24 -3.45 8.61
N LEU A 46 10.86 -2.50 9.31
CA LEU A 46 12.29 -2.56 9.64
C LEU A 46 12.68 -3.83 10.43
N ARG A 47 11.88 -4.16 11.46
CA ARG A 47 12.12 -5.37 12.27
C ARG A 47 11.93 -6.64 11.45
N SER A 48 10.89 -6.69 10.64
CA SER A 48 10.57 -7.88 9.84
C SER A 48 11.63 -8.16 8.78
N LEU A 49 12.26 -7.16 8.18
CA LEU A 49 13.36 -7.36 7.23
C LEU A 49 14.69 -7.64 7.93
N GLY A 50 15.04 -6.89 8.99
CA GLY A 50 16.32 -7.04 9.69
C GLY A 50 16.44 -8.27 10.60
N GLY A 51 15.30 -8.96 10.87
CA GLY A 51 15.25 -10.11 11.80
C GLY A 51 15.46 -9.71 13.27
N GLU A 52 15.46 -10.72 14.16
CA GLU A 52 15.57 -10.51 15.61
C GLU A 52 16.95 -10.00 16.07
N ARG A 53 17.96 -10.08 15.23
CA ARG A 53 19.35 -9.78 15.60
C ARG A 53 19.63 -8.30 15.81
N GLY A 54 18.75 -7.39 15.39
CA GLY A 54 18.90 -5.95 15.62
C GLY A 54 20.18 -5.34 15.00
N ASP A 55 20.94 -6.10 14.26
CA ASP A 55 22.15 -5.66 13.62
C ASP A 55 21.87 -4.95 12.28
N ASN A 56 22.81 -4.12 11.84
CA ASN A 56 22.71 -3.39 10.57
C ASN A 56 23.24 -4.25 9.40
N SER A 57 23.25 -5.58 9.53
CA SER A 57 23.98 -6.48 8.64
C SER A 57 23.19 -6.94 7.41
N LEU A 58 21.96 -6.48 7.23
CA LEU A 58 21.17 -6.85 6.06
C LEU A 58 21.88 -6.43 4.77
N ASP A 59 22.19 -7.41 3.93
CA ASP A 59 22.93 -7.26 2.69
C ASP A 59 22.19 -7.98 1.56
N GLY A 60 21.94 -7.30 0.45
CA GLY A 60 21.22 -7.84 -0.68
C GLY A 60 20.22 -6.83 -1.25
N LEU A 61 19.41 -7.30 -2.19
CA LEU A 61 18.41 -6.51 -2.87
C LEU A 61 17.04 -6.60 -2.16
N VAL A 62 16.46 -5.47 -1.83
CA VAL A 62 15.03 -5.35 -1.45
C VAL A 62 14.27 -4.66 -2.58
N VAL A 63 13.09 -5.17 -2.89
CA VAL A 63 12.16 -4.56 -3.87
C VAL A 63 10.99 -3.93 -3.12
N ASP A 64 10.80 -2.63 -3.30
CA ASP A 64 9.61 -1.91 -2.87
C ASP A 64 8.72 -1.71 -4.09
N VAL A 65 7.65 -2.51 -4.20
CA VAL A 65 6.79 -2.53 -5.41
C VAL A 65 5.67 -1.49 -5.37
N THR A 66 5.63 -0.72 -4.30
CA THR A 66 4.71 0.40 -4.06
C THR A 66 5.49 1.58 -3.50
N LEU A 67 6.56 1.96 -4.20
CA LEU A 67 7.55 2.92 -3.72
C LEU A 67 6.93 4.21 -3.18
N GLY A 68 5.84 4.66 -3.81
CA GLY A 68 5.21 5.92 -3.45
C GLY A 68 6.22 7.06 -3.47
N ALA A 69 6.21 7.89 -2.44
CA ALA A 69 7.19 8.94 -2.25
C ALA A 69 8.52 8.48 -1.62
N GLY A 70 8.76 7.17 -1.54
CA GLY A 70 10.02 6.59 -1.05
C GLY A 70 10.20 6.56 0.46
N GLY A 71 9.12 6.65 1.24
CA GLY A 71 9.21 6.76 2.70
C GLY A 71 9.78 5.51 3.38
N HIS A 72 9.21 4.34 3.13
CA HIS A 72 9.72 3.06 3.63
C HIS A 72 11.14 2.80 3.14
N SER A 73 11.36 3.02 1.84
CA SER A 73 12.63 2.81 1.17
C SER A 73 13.76 3.65 1.76
N ALA A 74 13.52 4.93 2.07
CA ALA A 74 14.50 5.79 2.73
C ALA A 74 14.89 5.24 4.11
N LEU A 75 13.91 4.85 4.94
CA LEU A 75 14.17 4.27 6.25
C LEU A 75 14.97 2.95 6.18
N LEU A 76 14.69 2.11 5.18
CA LEU A 76 15.44 0.87 4.95
C LEU A 76 16.90 1.15 4.58
N LEU A 77 17.14 2.10 3.67
CA LEU A 77 18.48 2.47 3.22
C LEU A 77 19.32 3.16 4.30
N GLU A 78 18.69 3.97 5.17
CA GLU A 78 19.33 4.56 6.35
C GLU A 78 19.70 3.49 7.37
N ARG A 79 18.79 2.54 7.62
CA ARG A 79 18.96 1.50 8.64
C ARG A 79 19.97 0.44 8.24
N PHE A 80 20.05 0.11 6.93
CA PHE A 80 20.87 -0.98 6.40
C PHE A 80 21.86 -0.46 5.34
N PRO A 81 23.10 -0.13 5.74
CA PRO A 81 24.08 0.53 4.84
C PRO A 81 24.49 -0.30 3.61
N ARG A 82 24.35 -1.65 3.66
CA ARG A 82 24.69 -2.55 2.55
C ARG A 82 23.49 -2.97 1.72
N LEU A 83 22.28 -2.51 2.09
CA LEU A 83 21.07 -2.80 1.34
C LEU A 83 21.08 -2.07 -0.01
N ARG A 84 20.70 -2.79 -1.06
CA ARG A 84 20.34 -2.23 -2.36
C ARG A 84 18.82 -2.24 -2.51
N LEU A 85 18.29 -1.28 -3.24
CA LEU A 85 16.85 -1.10 -3.40
C LEU A 85 16.47 -1.02 -4.88
N LEU A 86 15.48 -1.80 -5.28
CA LEU A 86 14.69 -1.56 -6.47
C LEU A 86 13.33 -1.00 -6.04
N GLY A 87 13.09 0.26 -6.33
CA GLY A 87 11.80 0.91 -6.10
C GLY A 87 10.95 0.88 -7.36
N VAL A 88 9.71 0.42 -7.25
CA VAL A 88 8.76 0.35 -8.38
C VAL A 88 7.47 1.05 -7.99
N ASP A 89 6.95 1.87 -8.87
CA ASP A 89 5.60 2.45 -8.75
C ASP A 89 4.99 2.67 -10.14
N GLN A 90 3.66 2.59 -10.20
CA GLN A 90 2.92 2.82 -11.45
C GLN A 90 2.64 4.31 -11.73
N ASP A 91 2.91 5.21 -10.77
CA ASP A 91 2.62 6.64 -10.87
C ASP A 91 3.90 7.46 -11.10
N PRO A 92 4.13 7.96 -12.32
CA PRO A 92 5.36 8.68 -12.65
C PRO A 92 5.54 10.01 -11.90
N GLU A 93 4.43 10.65 -11.45
CA GLU A 93 4.52 11.88 -10.67
C GLU A 93 5.05 11.60 -9.26
N ILE A 94 4.61 10.48 -8.66
CA ILE A 94 5.09 10.06 -7.35
C ILE A 94 6.55 9.64 -7.42
N LEU A 95 6.94 8.95 -8.50
CA LEU A 95 8.33 8.55 -8.72
C LEU A 95 9.29 9.74 -8.82
N SER A 96 8.84 10.91 -9.30
CA SER A 96 9.70 12.11 -9.30
C SER A 96 10.07 12.53 -7.88
N ILE A 97 9.11 12.49 -6.96
CA ILE A 97 9.31 12.82 -5.53
C ILE A 97 10.19 11.77 -4.85
N ALA A 98 9.98 10.48 -5.19
CA ALA A 98 10.82 9.41 -4.67
C ALA A 98 12.28 9.57 -5.10
N ARG A 99 12.55 9.98 -6.36
CA ARG A 99 13.92 10.24 -6.85
C ARG A 99 14.60 11.35 -6.06
N GLU A 100 13.90 12.43 -5.77
CA GLU A 100 14.44 13.53 -4.95
C GLU A 100 14.74 13.05 -3.52
N ARG A 101 13.81 12.33 -2.90
CA ARG A 101 13.98 11.81 -1.53
C ARG A 101 15.12 10.80 -1.42
N LEU A 102 15.28 9.93 -2.41
CA LEU A 102 16.26 8.85 -2.40
C LEU A 102 17.61 9.25 -3.04
N GLU A 103 17.74 10.49 -3.48
CA GLU A 103 18.98 11.02 -4.06
C GLU A 103 20.21 10.77 -3.17
N PRO A 104 20.19 10.95 -1.83
CA PRO A 104 21.32 10.65 -0.97
C PRO A 104 21.81 9.19 -1.01
N PHE A 105 21.02 8.29 -1.57
CA PHE A 105 21.30 6.85 -1.69
C PHE A 105 21.42 6.38 -3.15
N HIS A 106 21.63 7.31 -4.10
CA HIS A 106 21.56 7.07 -5.55
C HIS A 106 22.42 5.90 -6.05
N ASP A 107 23.55 5.63 -5.39
CA ASP A 107 24.47 4.53 -5.69
C ASP A 107 23.92 3.13 -5.32
N ARG A 108 22.88 3.07 -4.48
CA ARG A 108 22.24 1.84 -3.99
C ARG A 108 20.78 1.70 -4.40
N VAL A 109 20.23 2.64 -5.19
CA VAL A 109 18.82 2.70 -5.56
C VAL A 109 18.65 2.68 -7.07
N ARG A 110 17.79 1.78 -7.54
CA ARG A 110 17.22 1.80 -8.88
C ARG A 110 15.72 2.06 -8.79
N ILE A 111 15.19 2.95 -9.61
CA ILE A 111 13.76 3.31 -9.62
C ILE A 111 13.17 3.08 -10.99
N GLU A 112 12.11 2.25 -11.06
CA GLU A 112 11.43 1.86 -12.27
C GLU A 112 9.95 2.30 -12.28
N HIS A 113 9.49 2.76 -13.43
CA HIS A 113 8.06 3.04 -13.67
C HIS A 113 7.41 1.79 -14.25
N ALA A 114 6.81 0.98 -13.38
CA ALA A 114 6.14 -0.25 -13.77
C ALA A 114 4.94 -0.53 -12.85
N ARG A 115 4.02 -1.37 -13.33
CA ARG A 115 2.90 -1.93 -12.58
C ARG A 115 3.30 -3.26 -11.94
N MET A 116 2.52 -3.74 -10.96
CA MET A 116 2.76 -5.05 -10.35
C MET A 116 2.64 -6.19 -11.38
N SER A 117 1.78 -6.04 -12.40
CA SER A 117 1.64 -6.98 -13.51
C SER A 117 2.90 -7.06 -14.41
N GLU A 118 3.80 -6.07 -14.33
CA GLU A 118 5.05 -6.05 -15.09
C GLU A 118 6.24 -6.60 -14.26
N LEU A 119 6.03 -6.89 -12.96
CA LEU A 119 7.09 -7.30 -12.02
C LEU A 119 7.74 -8.64 -12.36
N ASP A 120 6.99 -9.63 -12.81
CA ASP A 120 7.53 -10.95 -13.12
C ASP A 120 8.64 -10.85 -14.18
N SER A 121 8.40 -10.08 -15.22
CA SER A 121 9.40 -9.79 -16.26
C SER A 121 10.56 -8.94 -15.74
N LEU A 122 10.27 -7.93 -14.91
CA LEU A 122 11.28 -7.02 -14.35
C LEU A 122 12.24 -7.77 -13.41
N LEU A 123 11.70 -8.59 -12.51
CA LEU A 123 12.48 -9.34 -11.54
C LEU A 123 13.24 -10.49 -12.21
N GLY A 124 12.66 -11.13 -13.24
CA GLY A 124 13.32 -12.17 -14.03
C GLY A 124 14.53 -11.69 -14.84
N ALA A 125 14.66 -10.39 -15.07
CA ALA A 125 15.79 -9.78 -15.74
C ALA A 125 16.92 -9.32 -14.78
N LEU A 126 16.77 -9.54 -13.45
CA LEU A 126 17.79 -9.20 -12.47
C LEU A 126 18.84 -10.31 -12.36
N ASP A 127 20.10 -9.91 -12.12
CA ASP A 127 21.22 -10.84 -11.88
C ASP A 127 21.19 -11.48 -10.49
N GLU A 128 20.35 -10.96 -9.58
CA GLU A 128 20.23 -11.44 -8.21
C GLU A 128 18.78 -11.54 -7.76
N ALA A 129 18.46 -12.56 -6.96
CA ALA A 129 17.15 -12.73 -6.37
C ALA A 129 16.96 -11.78 -5.17
N PRO A 130 15.83 -11.09 -5.05
CA PRO A 130 15.55 -10.22 -3.92
C PRO A 130 15.48 -10.99 -2.60
N ILE A 131 16.06 -10.43 -1.52
CA ILE A 131 15.96 -10.96 -0.16
C ILE A 131 14.73 -10.43 0.59
N GLY A 132 14.04 -9.43 0.03
CA GLY A 132 12.81 -8.87 0.57
C GLY A 132 11.97 -8.23 -0.53
N LEU A 133 10.66 -8.33 -0.39
CA LEU A 133 9.70 -7.64 -1.24
C LEU A 133 8.65 -6.99 -0.36
N LEU A 134 8.50 -5.67 -0.50
CA LEU A 134 7.55 -4.85 0.25
C LEU A 134 6.42 -4.40 -0.67
N MET A 135 5.18 -4.57 -0.19
CA MET A 135 3.95 -4.04 -0.77
C MET A 135 3.23 -3.18 0.26
N ASP A 136 3.13 -1.87 0.04
CA ASP A 136 2.30 -0.94 0.82
C ASP A 136 1.08 -0.57 -0.02
N LEU A 137 0.01 -1.36 0.10
CA LEU A 137 -1.13 -1.36 -0.84
C LEU A 137 -2.00 -0.10 -0.68
N GLY A 138 -2.65 0.30 -1.76
CA GLY A 138 -3.62 1.40 -1.77
C GLY A 138 -3.11 2.67 -2.45
N ALA A 139 -3.89 3.75 -2.31
CA ALA A 139 -3.55 5.05 -2.90
C ALA A 139 -2.64 5.86 -1.98
N SER A 140 -1.65 6.52 -2.57
CA SER A 140 -0.78 7.43 -1.84
C SER A 140 -1.53 8.68 -1.38
N SER A 141 -0.99 9.33 -0.34
CA SER A 141 -1.50 10.61 0.13
C SER A 141 -1.55 11.67 -0.96
N LEU A 142 -0.51 11.73 -1.76
CA LEU A 142 -0.38 12.71 -2.85
C LEU A 142 -1.48 12.55 -3.91
N GLN A 143 -1.87 11.31 -4.24
CA GLN A 143 -2.98 11.06 -5.16
C GLN A 143 -4.31 11.56 -4.59
N LEU A 144 -4.55 11.37 -3.29
CA LEU A 144 -5.78 11.79 -2.62
C LEU A 144 -5.85 13.31 -2.41
N ASP A 145 -4.71 13.97 -2.23
CA ASP A 145 -4.63 15.40 -1.90
C ASP A 145 -4.57 16.29 -3.16
N ARG A 146 -4.40 15.70 -4.36
CA ARG A 146 -4.38 16.40 -5.66
C ARG A 146 -5.74 16.33 -6.38
N PRO A 147 -6.51 17.44 -6.42
CA PRO A 147 -7.82 17.46 -7.07
C PRO A 147 -7.79 17.06 -8.54
N GLU A 148 -6.73 17.44 -9.26
CA GLU A 148 -6.53 17.18 -10.70
C GLU A 148 -6.43 15.68 -11.04
N ARG A 149 -6.14 14.83 -10.06
CA ARG A 149 -6.07 13.38 -10.23
C ARG A 149 -7.43 12.68 -10.10
N GLY A 150 -8.42 13.35 -9.53
CA GLY A 150 -9.81 12.87 -9.44
C GLY A 150 -10.09 11.79 -8.39
N PHE A 151 -9.17 11.50 -7.49
CA PHE A 151 -9.37 10.52 -6.40
C PHE A 151 -10.24 11.05 -5.26
N SER A 152 -10.26 12.38 -5.09
CA SER A 152 -11.01 13.04 -4.01
C SER A 152 -12.38 13.52 -4.48
N PHE A 153 -13.35 13.45 -3.60
CA PHE A 153 -14.66 14.11 -3.74
C PHE A 153 -14.77 15.36 -2.85
N THR A 154 -13.79 15.62 -2.02
CA THR A 154 -13.72 16.84 -1.18
C THR A 154 -13.39 18.06 -2.03
N TRP A 155 -12.49 17.89 -2.97
CA TRP A 155 -12.10 18.89 -3.95
C TRP A 155 -12.60 18.46 -5.33
N ASP A 156 -13.15 19.42 -6.09
CA ASP A 156 -13.68 19.10 -7.41
C ASP A 156 -12.55 18.99 -8.44
N GLY A 157 -12.46 17.84 -9.09
CA GLY A 157 -11.47 17.53 -10.11
C GLY A 157 -12.06 16.75 -11.29
N PRO A 158 -11.27 16.48 -12.34
CA PRO A 158 -11.69 15.58 -13.40
C PRO A 158 -11.96 14.17 -12.82
N LEU A 159 -12.92 13.45 -13.40
CA LEU A 159 -13.27 12.10 -12.96
C LEU A 159 -12.32 11.08 -13.63
N ASP A 160 -11.03 11.12 -13.28
CA ASP A 160 -9.96 10.31 -13.89
C ASP A 160 -9.66 9.06 -13.05
N MET A 161 -9.03 9.18 -11.90
CA MET A 161 -8.63 8.15 -10.93
C MET A 161 -7.55 7.17 -11.43
N ARG A 162 -6.89 7.41 -12.56
CA ARG A 162 -5.75 6.57 -12.99
C ARG A 162 -4.52 6.88 -12.15
N MET A 163 -3.88 5.84 -11.62
CA MET A 163 -2.56 5.94 -11.01
C MET A 163 -1.48 5.98 -12.11
N ASP A 164 -1.56 5.05 -13.06
CA ASP A 164 -0.71 5.01 -14.25
C ASP A 164 -1.40 5.74 -15.41
N PRO A 165 -0.83 6.85 -15.94
CA PRO A 165 -1.41 7.57 -17.08
C PRO A 165 -1.42 6.74 -18.38
N ARG A 166 -0.64 5.66 -18.48
CA ARG A 166 -0.66 4.72 -19.62
C ARG A 166 -1.97 3.92 -19.72
N ARG A 167 -2.75 3.84 -18.61
CA ARG A 167 -4.07 3.20 -18.63
C ARG A 167 -5.03 4.03 -19.48
N THR A 168 -5.85 3.36 -20.26
CA THR A 168 -6.81 4.02 -21.17
C THR A 168 -8.16 4.32 -20.51
N ARG A 169 -8.53 3.56 -19.47
CA ARG A 169 -9.83 3.65 -18.82
C ARG A 169 -9.79 4.60 -17.63
N THR A 170 -10.67 5.59 -17.62
CA THR A 170 -10.87 6.53 -16.51
C THR A 170 -12.12 6.16 -15.71
N ALA A 171 -12.29 6.75 -14.52
CA ALA A 171 -13.55 6.64 -13.77
C ALA A 171 -14.74 7.23 -14.54
N ALA A 172 -14.50 8.27 -15.35
CA ALA A 172 -15.52 8.82 -16.24
C ALA A 172 -15.98 7.80 -17.28
N ASP A 173 -15.08 6.99 -17.83
CA ASP A 173 -15.45 5.94 -18.79
C ASP A 173 -16.34 4.89 -18.13
N ILE A 174 -16.00 4.46 -16.92
CA ILE A 174 -16.80 3.49 -16.16
C ILE A 174 -18.22 4.02 -15.93
N VAL A 175 -18.36 5.17 -15.29
CA VAL A 175 -19.70 5.69 -14.92
C VAL A 175 -20.54 6.09 -16.12
N ASN A 176 -19.93 6.49 -17.24
CA ASN A 176 -20.66 6.91 -18.43
C ASN A 176 -20.99 5.78 -19.42
N ARG A 177 -20.26 4.63 -19.36
CA ARG A 177 -20.39 3.59 -20.39
C ARG A 177 -20.85 2.23 -19.87
N TRP A 178 -20.55 1.87 -18.61
CA TRP A 178 -20.94 0.56 -18.08
C TRP A 178 -22.44 0.44 -17.88
N ASP A 179 -22.97 -0.79 -17.98
CA ASP A 179 -24.38 -1.05 -17.75
C ASP A 179 -24.76 -0.91 -16.26
N GLU A 180 -26.06 -0.74 -15.98
CA GLU A 180 -26.57 -0.56 -14.63
C GLU A 180 -26.20 -1.75 -13.72
N SER A 181 -26.26 -2.97 -14.26
CA SER A 181 -25.87 -4.20 -13.55
C SER A 181 -24.40 -4.18 -13.15
N ASP A 182 -23.51 -3.87 -14.10
CA ASP A 182 -22.05 -3.88 -13.88
C ASP A 182 -21.64 -2.80 -12.87
N LEU A 183 -22.25 -1.62 -12.95
CA LEU A 183 -22.05 -0.55 -11.95
C LEU A 183 -22.53 -0.98 -10.56
N ALA A 184 -23.69 -1.64 -10.48
CA ALA A 184 -24.23 -2.10 -9.21
C ALA A 184 -23.36 -3.18 -8.59
N ASP A 185 -22.88 -4.13 -9.37
CA ASP A 185 -21.99 -5.20 -8.95
C ASP A 185 -20.63 -4.64 -8.50
N LEU A 186 -20.06 -3.71 -9.26
CA LEU A 186 -18.83 -3.01 -8.88
C LEU A 186 -18.97 -2.32 -7.51
N PHE A 187 -20.01 -1.52 -7.33
CA PHE A 187 -20.19 -0.77 -6.09
C PHE A 187 -20.51 -1.66 -4.90
N PHE A 188 -21.15 -2.82 -5.13
CA PHE A 188 -21.45 -3.77 -4.08
C PHE A 188 -20.23 -4.61 -3.69
N HIS A 189 -19.57 -5.24 -4.65
CA HIS A 189 -18.48 -6.17 -4.39
C HIS A 189 -17.17 -5.45 -4.05
N GLU A 190 -16.83 -4.41 -4.80
CA GLU A 190 -15.58 -3.67 -4.59
C GLU A 190 -15.71 -2.53 -3.57
N GLY A 191 -16.89 -1.93 -3.47
CA GLY A 191 -17.12 -0.81 -2.55
C GLY A 191 -17.81 -1.21 -1.23
N GLY A 192 -18.45 -2.37 -1.18
CA GLY A 192 -19.31 -2.75 -0.06
C GLY A 192 -20.51 -1.81 0.13
N GLU A 193 -20.98 -1.15 -0.95
CA GLU A 193 -22.09 -0.20 -0.88
C GLU A 193 -23.43 -0.94 -0.92
N ARG A 194 -24.18 -0.92 0.19
CA ARG A 194 -25.49 -1.59 0.28
C ARG A 194 -26.55 -0.97 -0.63
N GLY A 195 -26.42 0.32 -0.95
CA GLY A 195 -27.29 1.06 -1.87
C GLY A 195 -26.87 0.98 -3.34
N ALA A 196 -25.94 0.06 -3.71
CA ALA A 196 -25.29 -0.03 -5.02
C ALA A 196 -26.26 0.05 -6.21
N ARG A 197 -27.34 -0.76 -6.22
CA ARG A 197 -28.35 -0.73 -7.29
C ARG A 197 -29.03 0.63 -7.45
N ARG A 198 -29.31 1.31 -6.33
CA ARG A 198 -29.95 2.64 -6.36
C ARG A 198 -28.99 3.69 -6.91
N VAL A 199 -27.71 3.62 -6.53
CA VAL A 199 -26.65 4.50 -7.04
C VAL A 199 -26.46 4.26 -8.54
N ALA A 200 -26.32 2.99 -8.97
CA ALA A 200 -26.12 2.63 -10.37
C ALA A 200 -27.27 3.16 -11.25
N ARG A 201 -28.52 2.91 -10.86
CA ARG A 201 -29.70 3.47 -11.57
C ARG A 201 -29.66 4.98 -11.66
N ALA A 202 -29.38 5.69 -10.56
CA ALA A 202 -29.29 7.13 -10.56
C ALA A 202 -28.23 7.66 -11.52
N ILE A 203 -27.06 6.98 -11.61
CA ILE A 203 -26.00 7.31 -12.55
C ILE A 203 -26.48 7.13 -14.00
N VAL A 204 -27.04 5.95 -14.32
CA VAL A 204 -27.53 5.63 -15.68
C VAL A 204 -28.61 6.59 -16.14
N ASP A 205 -29.55 6.96 -15.26
CA ASP A 205 -30.59 7.93 -15.58
C ASP A 205 -30.04 9.34 -15.76
N SER A 206 -29.09 9.76 -14.92
CA SER A 206 -28.52 11.10 -14.98
C SER A 206 -27.62 11.32 -16.19
N ARG A 207 -26.77 10.33 -16.54
CA ARG A 207 -25.83 10.44 -17.67
C ARG A 207 -26.50 10.58 -19.04
N ARG A 208 -27.78 10.19 -19.17
CA ARG A 208 -28.58 10.42 -20.38
C ARG A 208 -28.79 11.91 -20.70
N ARG A 209 -28.72 12.76 -19.67
CA ARG A 209 -28.88 14.23 -19.80
C ARG A 209 -27.55 14.90 -20.02
N ALA A 210 -26.54 14.52 -19.24
CA ALA A 210 -25.16 15.00 -19.34
C ALA A 210 -24.18 13.98 -18.77
N PRO A 211 -23.06 13.67 -19.47
CA PRO A 211 -22.07 12.75 -18.97
C PRO A 211 -21.34 13.32 -17.74
N PHE A 212 -20.97 12.45 -16.81
CA PHE A 212 -20.14 12.81 -15.67
C PHE A 212 -18.68 13.06 -16.11
N ARG A 213 -18.18 14.24 -15.79
CA ARG A 213 -16.80 14.65 -16.09
C ARG A 213 -16.01 15.03 -14.85
N ARG A 214 -16.70 15.31 -13.74
CA ARG A 214 -16.09 15.85 -12.52
C ARG A 214 -16.55 15.11 -11.28
N THR A 215 -15.68 15.07 -10.28
CA THR A 215 -15.89 14.31 -9.05
C THR A 215 -17.04 14.84 -8.21
N ARG A 216 -17.23 16.17 -8.15
CA ARG A 216 -18.30 16.80 -7.38
C ARG A 216 -19.68 16.38 -7.88
N ALA A 217 -19.93 16.47 -9.19
CA ALA A 217 -21.23 16.11 -9.76
C ALA A 217 -21.61 14.65 -9.44
N LEU A 218 -20.65 13.74 -9.53
CA LEU A 218 -20.86 12.33 -9.17
C LEU A 218 -21.12 12.16 -7.67
N SER A 219 -20.32 12.79 -6.80
CA SER A 219 -20.46 12.65 -5.35
C SER A 219 -21.79 13.21 -4.83
N GLU A 220 -22.27 14.31 -5.39
CA GLU A 220 -23.58 14.90 -5.07
C GLU A 220 -24.72 13.98 -5.47
N LEU A 221 -24.68 13.39 -6.68
CA LEU A 221 -25.67 12.41 -7.12
C LEU A 221 -25.70 11.18 -6.20
N ILE A 222 -24.53 10.64 -5.84
CA ILE A 222 -24.43 9.48 -4.94
C ILE A 222 -25.08 9.82 -3.60
N ALA A 223 -24.72 10.94 -3.00
CA ALA A 223 -25.27 11.36 -1.70
C ALA A 223 -26.78 11.54 -1.74
N LEU A 224 -27.30 12.17 -2.80
CA LEU A 224 -28.73 12.34 -3.03
C LEU A 224 -29.44 10.99 -3.18
N SER A 225 -28.90 10.10 -4.02
CA SER A 225 -29.48 8.77 -4.27
C SER A 225 -29.53 7.91 -3.01
N LEU A 226 -28.58 8.09 -2.08
CA LEU A 226 -28.55 7.38 -0.80
C LEU A 226 -29.40 8.06 0.30
N GLY A 227 -30.09 9.16 -0.02
CA GLY A 227 -30.89 9.93 0.96
C GLY A 227 -30.02 10.66 2.00
N ARG A 228 -28.77 10.95 1.67
CA ARG A 228 -27.78 11.62 2.54
C ARG A 228 -27.22 12.87 1.83
N PRO A 229 -28.03 13.89 1.55
CA PRO A 229 -27.58 15.06 0.80
C PRO A 229 -26.42 15.75 1.50
N ILE A 230 -25.41 16.13 0.72
CA ILE A 230 -24.27 16.90 1.20
C ILE A 230 -24.78 18.30 1.56
N ARG A 231 -24.77 18.64 2.84
CA ARG A 231 -25.05 20.03 3.24
C ARG A 231 -23.90 20.91 2.76
N SER A 232 -24.22 21.95 2.01
CA SER A 232 -23.28 22.86 1.33
C SER A 232 -22.58 23.84 2.26
N ARG A 233 -22.09 23.41 3.41
CA ARG A 233 -21.07 24.04 4.26
C ARG A 233 -20.61 23.00 5.26
N ARG A 234 -19.31 22.86 5.50
CA ARG A 234 -18.74 22.26 6.71
C ARG A 234 -19.33 23.00 7.93
N THR A 235 -20.54 22.66 8.31
CA THR A 235 -21.04 22.99 9.62
C THR A 235 -20.49 21.91 10.57
N GLU A 236 -19.92 22.34 11.66
CA GLU A 236 -19.24 21.58 12.74
C GLU A 236 -20.04 20.44 13.37
N SER A 237 -21.16 20.04 12.79
CA SER A 237 -22.14 19.10 13.34
C SER A 237 -22.31 17.78 12.61
N ALA A 238 -21.38 17.38 11.72
CA ALA A 238 -21.37 15.98 11.27
C ALA A 238 -20.90 15.10 12.44
N PRO A 239 -21.61 14.02 12.80
CA PRO A 239 -21.17 13.12 13.85
C PRO A 239 -19.72 12.68 13.57
N ARG A 240 -18.81 12.88 14.55
CA ARG A 240 -17.43 12.39 14.44
C ARG A 240 -17.48 10.90 14.14
N GLY A 241 -16.95 10.50 12.95
CA GLY A 241 -16.88 9.10 12.53
C GLY A 241 -17.84 8.69 11.39
N SER A 242 -18.71 9.57 10.88
CA SER A 242 -19.53 9.22 9.72
C SER A 242 -18.70 9.30 8.43
N ILE A 243 -18.61 8.17 7.72
CA ILE A 243 -18.00 8.10 6.40
C ILE A 243 -18.86 8.85 5.38
N HIS A 244 -18.22 9.66 4.53
CA HIS A 244 -18.94 10.39 3.46
C HIS A 244 -19.68 9.40 2.54
N PRO A 245 -20.94 9.70 2.10
CA PRO A 245 -21.74 8.76 1.31
C PRO A 245 -21.05 8.26 0.04
N ALA A 246 -20.24 9.09 -0.62
CA ALA A 246 -19.56 8.72 -1.85
C ALA A 246 -18.29 7.85 -1.64
N THR A 247 -17.76 7.72 -0.42
CA THR A 247 -16.48 7.06 -0.17
C THR A 247 -16.41 5.67 -0.78
N ARG A 248 -17.42 4.83 -0.54
CA ARG A 248 -17.44 3.44 -1.01
C ARG A 248 -17.48 3.33 -2.53
N VAL A 249 -18.27 4.17 -3.17
CA VAL A 249 -18.38 4.20 -4.64
C VAL A 249 -17.08 4.70 -5.27
N PHE A 250 -16.46 5.73 -4.70
CA PHE A 250 -15.17 6.24 -5.18
C PHE A 250 -14.05 5.22 -5.00
N GLN A 251 -14.03 4.49 -3.89
CA GLN A 251 -13.09 3.38 -3.69
C GLN A 251 -13.31 2.26 -4.73
N ALA A 252 -14.56 1.89 -5.01
CA ALA A 252 -14.87 0.89 -6.03
C ALA A 252 -14.39 1.35 -7.43
N LEU A 253 -14.67 2.59 -7.80
CA LEU A 253 -14.22 3.17 -9.07
C LEU A 253 -12.68 3.18 -9.17
N ARG A 254 -11.98 3.63 -8.11
CA ARG A 254 -10.52 3.62 -8.07
C ARG A 254 -9.95 2.23 -8.33
N ARG A 255 -10.50 1.24 -7.61
CA ARG A 255 -10.06 -0.16 -7.72
C ARG A 255 -10.28 -0.71 -9.13
N ALA A 256 -11.43 -0.41 -9.76
CA ALA A 256 -11.72 -0.85 -11.12
C ALA A 256 -10.88 -0.13 -12.20
N VAL A 257 -10.61 1.17 -12.02
CA VAL A 257 -9.75 1.94 -12.94
C VAL A 257 -8.33 1.40 -12.94
N ASN A 258 -7.82 1.07 -11.75
CA ASN A 258 -6.43 0.65 -11.56
C ASN A 258 -6.26 -0.87 -11.54
N GLU A 259 -7.35 -1.65 -11.68
CA GLU A 259 -7.32 -3.13 -11.68
C GLU A 259 -6.59 -3.67 -10.44
N GLU A 260 -6.84 -3.04 -9.27
CA GLU A 260 -6.04 -3.25 -8.05
C GLU A 260 -5.98 -4.71 -7.59
N ALA A 261 -7.06 -5.49 -7.82
CA ALA A 261 -7.08 -6.91 -7.47
C ALA A 261 -6.15 -7.74 -8.37
N ASP A 262 -6.20 -7.54 -9.69
CA ASP A 262 -5.39 -8.26 -10.66
C ASP A 262 -3.90 -7.88 -10.51
N GLU A 263 -3.63 -6.60 -10.27
CA GLU A 263 -2.27 -6.11 -10.00
C GLU A 263 -1.70 -6.73 -8.72
N LEU A 264 -2.48 -6.83 -7.64
CA LEU A 264 -2.05 -7.47 -6.41
C LEU A 264 -1.76 -8.96 -6.60
N GLU A 265 -2.61 -9.69 -7.31
CA GLU A 265 -2.39 -11.11 -7.60
C GLU A 265 -1.13 -11.32 -8.44
N ALA A 266 -0.90 -10.47 -9.43
CA ALA A 266 0.32 -10.48 -10.24
C ALA A 266 1.58 -10.20 -9.40
N GLY A 267 1.52 -9.19 -8.54
CA GLY A 267 2.62 -8.85 -7.63
C GLY A 267 2.97 -9.98 -6.65
N LEU A 268 1.94 -10.62 -6.07
CA LEU A 268 2.12 -11.77 -5.18
C LEU A 268 2.73 -12.97 -5.93
N THR A 269 2.31 -13.19 -7.18
CA THR A 269 2.87 -14.24 -8.03
C THR A 269 4.33 -13.97 -8.36
N ALA A 270 4.68 -12.72 -8.70
CA ALA A 270 6.06 -12.33 -8.93
C ALA A 270 6.93 -12.54 -7.67
N ALA A 271 6.40 -12.21 -6.48
CA ALA A 271 7.09 -12.48 -5.21
C ALA A 271 7.35 -13.99 -5.02
N ARG A 272 6.37 -14.85 -5.33
CA ARG A 272 6.51 -16.31 -5.29
C ARG A 272 7.63 -16.79 -6.21
N ASN A 273 7.69 -16.25 -7.42
CA ASN A 273 8.62 -16.72 -8.46
C ASN A 273 10.07 -16.27 -8.21
N HIS A 274 10.27 -15.06 -7.67
CA HIS A 274 11.58 -14.40 -7.71
C HIS A 274 12.23 -14.16 -6.34
N LEU A 275 11.48 -14.23 -5.22
CA LEU A 275 12.09 -14.07 -3.90
C LEU A 275 13.14 -15.17 -3.64
N ALA A 276 14.30 -14.77 -3.14
CA ALA A 276 15.34 -15.70 -2.73
C ALA A 276 14.84 -16.67 -1.64
N PRO A 277 15.39 -17.87 -1.53
CA PRO A 277 15.21 -18.71 -0.35
C PRO A 277 15.55 -17.92 0.92
N ASP A 278 14.74 -18.06 1.95
CA ASP A 278 14.78 -17.28 3.20
C ASP A 278 14.44 -15.79 3.05
N GLY A 279 14.15 -15.31 1.83
CA GLY A 279 13.64 -13.95 1.58
C GLY A 279 12.24 -13.73 2.14
N ARG A 280 11.90 -12.47 2.43
CA ARG A 280 10.65 -12.10 3.09
C ARG A 280 9.72 -11.30 2.17
N LEU A 281 8.46 -11.72 2.14
CA LEU A 281 7.36 -10.94 1.59
C LEU A 281 6.68 -10.19 2.72
N LEU A 282 6.59 -8.87 2.59
CA LEU A 282 5.90 -7.97 3.49
C LEU A 282 4.74 -7.30 2.74
N ALA A 283 3.52 -7.46 3.22
CA ALA A 283 2.36 -6.83 2.59
C ALA A 283 1.54 -6.06 3.62
N ILE A 284 1.43 -4.74 3.43
CA ILE A 284 0.56 -3.84 4.20
C ILE A 284 -0.72 -3.64 3.41
N SER A 285 -1.86 -3.93 4.02
CA SER A 285 -3.19 -3.72 3.45
C SER A 285 -4.01 -2.78 4.32
N PHE A 286 -4.91 -2.00 3.72
CA PHE A 286 -5.73 -1.01 4.42
C PHE A 286 -7.21 -1.36 4.49
N HIS A 287 -7.63 -2.43 3.82
CA HIS A 287 -9.00 -2.93 3.91
C HIS A 287 -9.05 -4.45 3.81
N SER A 288 -10.20 -5.00 4.21
CA SER A 288 -10.41 -6.45 4.31
C SER A 288 -10.31 -7.20 2.97
N GLY A 289 -10.55 -6.53 1.85
CA GLY A 289 -10.43 -7.13 0.52
C GLY A 289 -8.98 -7.48 0.19
N GLU A 290 -8.07 -6.49 0.28
CA GLU A 290 -6.61 -6.70 0.09
C GLU A 290 -6.07 -7.72 1.10
N ASP A 291 -6.34 -7.53 2.41
CA ASP A 291 -5.91 -8.45 3.45
C ASP A 291 -6.39 -9.89 3.19
N GLY A 292 -7.60 -10.04 2.64
CA GLY A 292 -8.18 -11.33 2.26
C GLY A 292 -7.42 -12.02 1.13
N VAL A 293 -7.01 -11.28 0.10
CA VAL A 293 -6.21 -11.80 -1.03
C VAL A 293 -4.85 -12.26 -0.52
N VAL A 294 -4.11 -11.37 0.16
CA VAL A 294 -2.78 -11.68 0.73
C VAL A 294 -2.85 -12.88 1.67
N LYS A 295 -3.85 -12.91 2.57
CA LYS A 295 -4.03 -14.02 3.52
C LYS A 295 -4.25 -15.37 2.81
N ARG A 296 -5.12 -15.40 1.79
CA ARG A 296 -5.39 -16.64 1.03
C ARG A 296 -4.15 -17.13 0.31
N PHE A 297 -3.47 -16.23 -0.42
CA PHE A 297 -2.24 -16.53 -1.13
C PHE A 297 -1.16 -17.14 -0.21
N LEU A 298 -0.89 -16.49 0.92
CA LEU A 298 0.11 -16.97 1.88
C LEU A 298 -0.30 -18.28 2.55
N ALA A 299 -1.59 -18.45 2.90
CA ALA A 299 -2.09 -19.69 3.52
C ALA A 299 -2.06 -20.87 2.56
N GLU A 300 -2.29 -20.64 1.28
CA GLU A 300 -2.18 -21.67 0.23
C GLU A 300 -0.75 -22.10 0.04
N GLY A 301 0.17 -21.17 -0.21
CA GLY A 301 1.58 -21.49 -0.35
C GLY A 301 2.22 -22.08 0.92
N ALA A 302 1.71 -21.74 2.12
CA ALA A 302 2.17 -22.39 3.35
C ALA A 302 1.72 -23.88 3.42
N ARG A 303 0.54 -24.21 2.91
CA ARG A 303 0.09 -25.62 2.78
C ARG A 303 0.89 -26.40 1.74
N GLU A 304 1.40 -25.71 0.72
CA GLU A 304 2.25 -26.25 -0.33
C GLU A 304 3.74 -26.33 0.09
N GLY A 305 4.08 -25.82 1.29
CA GLY A 305 5.46 -25.81 1.80
C GLY A 305 6.36 -24.74 1.17
N GLU A 306 5.80 -23.71 0.59
CA GLU A 306 6.53 -22.61 -0.04
C GLU A 306 6.82 -21.45 0.91
N TRP A 307 5.91 -21.21 1.86
CA TRP A 307 5.98 -20.09 2.79
C TRP A 307 5.94 -20.53 4.24
N ASP A 308 6.78 -19.92 5.06
CA ASP A 308 6.67 -19.91 6.51
C ASP A 308 5.99 -18.59 6.95
N LEU A 309 4.83 -18.70 7.60
CA LEU A 309 4.07 -17.54 8.04
C LEU A 309 4.67 -16.96 9.33
N GLU A 310 5.51 -15.94 9.23
CA GLU A 310 6.10 -15.26 10.39
C GLU A 310 5.00 -14.52 11.19
N THR A 311 3.92 -14.08 10.52
CA THR A 311 2.74 -13.49 11.17
C THR A 311 1.49 -14.35 10.97
N ARG A 312 1.08 -15.12 11.98
CA ARG A 312 -0.21 -15.85 11.94
C ARG A 312 -1.41 -14.91 11.98
N ARG A 313 -1.30 -13.81 12.73
CA ARG A 313 -2.22 -12.65 12.73
C ARG A 313 -1.48 -11.47 12.17
N PRO A 314 -2.16 -10.55 11.44
CA PRO A 314 -1.48 -9.36 10.95
C PRO A 314 -0.95 -8.51 12.11
N LEU A 315 0.16 -7.84 11.91
CA LEU A 315 0.60 -6.77 12.80
C LEU A 315 -0.22 -5.53 12.48
N GLU A 316 -0.67 -4.84 13.51
CA GLU A 316 -1.49 -3.63 13.43
C GLU A 316 -0.78 -2.48 14.14
N ALA A 317 -1.06 -1.25 13.71
CA ALA A 317 -0.45 -0.06 14.28
C ALA A 317 -0.85 0.14 15.76
N GLY A 318 0.11 0.51 16.57
CA GLY A 318 -0.12 0.82 17.98
C GLY A 318 -0.95 2.11 18.16
N PRO A 319 -1.56 2.31 19.35
CA PRO A 319 -2.40 3.49 19.63
C PRO A 319 -1.66 4.83 19.45
N GLU A 320 -0.36 4.86 19.64
CA GLU A 320 0.46 6.06 19.48
C GLU A 320 0.62 6.41 18.00
N GLU A 321 0.92 5.42 17.16
CA GLU A 321 1.00 5.61 15.72
C GLU A 321 -0.36 6.01 15.13
N VAL A 322 -1.47 5.39 15.58
CA VAL A 322 -2.82 5.76 15.11
C VAL A 322 -3.18 7.21 15.51
N ARG A 323 -2.66 7.73 16.63
CA ARG A 323 -2.89 9.12 17.01
C ARG A 323 -2.11 10.10 16.14
N SER A 324 -0.85 9.79 15.84
CA SER A 324 0.02 10.62 14.99
C SER A 324 -0.28 10.47 13.49
N ASN A 325 -0.65 9.25 13.06
CA ASN A 325 -1.02 8.93 11.68
C ASN A 325 -2.37 8.17 11.63
N PRO A 326 -3.51 8.88 11.49
CA PRO A 326 -4.83 8.24 11.46
C PRO A 326 -5.02 7.22 10.32
N ARG A 327 -4.20 7.24 9.26
CA ARG A 327 -4.24 6.27 8.17
C ARG A 327 -3.77 4.88 8.62
N ALA A 328 -2.92 4.81 9.64
CA ALA A 328 -2.44 3.55 10.21
C ALA A 328 -3.55 2.73 10.91
N ARG A 329 -4.71 3.34 11.23
CA ARG A 329 -5.80 2.67 11.98
C ARG A 329 -6.26 1.37 11.36
N SER A 330 -6.31 1.27 10.03
CA SER A 330 -6.79 0.09 9.32
C SER A 330 -5.67 -0.75 8.72
N ALA A 331 -4.44 -0.34 8.89
CA ALA A 331 -3.27 -1.01 8.33
C ALA A 331 -3.05 -2.38 8.98
N LYS A 332 -2.72 -3.36 8.14
CA LYS A 332 -2.44 -4.73 8.53
C LYS A 332 -1.20 -5.21 7.78
N LEU A 333 -0.12 -5.46 8.49
CA LEU A 333 1.09 -6.03 7.90
C LEU A 333 1.08 -7.55 8.06
N ARG A 334 1.24 -8.25 6.94
CA ARG A 334 1.53 -9.68 6.91
C ARG A 334 2.95 -9.91 6.42
N VAL A 335 3.63 -10.85 7.10
CA VAL A 335 5.00 -11.24 6.80
C VAL A 335 5.09 -12.73 6.62
N ALA A 336 5.70 -13.17 5.52
CA ALA A 336 6.01 -14.56 5.27
C ALA A 336 7.43 -14.70 4.71
N ARG A 337 8.10 -15.77 5.08
CA ARG A 337 9.44 -16.12 4.63
C ARG A 337 9.36 -17.22 3.58
N ARG A 338 10.06 -17.03 2.47
CA ARG A 338 10.17 -18.04 1.41
C ARG A 338 10.96 -19.24 1.92
N LEU A 339 10.37 -20.41 1.85
CA LEU A 339 11.07 -21.66 2.22
C LEU A 339 11.98 -22.12 1.07
N ARG A 340 13.05 -22.82 1.44
CA ARG A 340 13.90 -23.51 0.46
C ARG A 340 13.13 -24.71 -0.07
N THR A 341 12.96 -24.82 -1.37
CA THR A 341 12.35 -26.00 -1.97
C THR A 341 13.27 -27.21 -1.72
N PRO A 342 12.79 -28.30 -1.10
CA PRO A 342 13.59 -29.52 -0.97
C PRO A 342 13.86 -30.06 -2.38
N GLY A 343 15.08 -29.93 -2.90
CA GLY A 343 15.48 -30.52 -4.17
C GLY A 343 16.14 -29.61 -5.19
N GLY A 344 16.34 -28.34 -4.92
CA GLY A 344 17.08 -27.40 -5.77
C GLY A 344 18.56 -27.29 -5.39
N GLY A 345 19.25 -28.40 -5.27
CA GLY A 345 20.72 -28.45 -5.20
C GLY A 345 21.25 -28.74 -6.61
N VAL A 346 21.96 -27.80 -7.20
CA VAL A 346 22.81 -28.01 -8.38
C VAL A 346 24.09 -28.67 -7.93
#